data_a9919284356d812a643d9afb84e9ed24
#
_entry.id   a9919284356d812a643d9afb84e9ed24
#
_cell.length_a   1.000
_cell.length_b   1.000
_cell.length_c   1.000
_cell.angle_alpha   90.00
_cell.angle_beta   90.00
_cell.angle_gamma   90.00
#
_symmetry.space_group_name_H-M   'P 1'
#
loop_
_entity.id
_entity.type
_entity.pdbx_description
1 polymer ?
#
loop_
_entity_poly.entity_id
_entity_poly.type
_entity_poly.pdbx_seq_one_letter_code
_entity_poly.pdbx_strand_id
1 'polypeptide(L)'
;LNIEGGREAALSFYRLFLRPMARKRKHIANLEQVELTDIGNKGKAVGRHGEKVVFVSGGVPGDVVEVKVTKKRRNYLEGKVVKVDVYSPDRVDPQCQYFGVCGGCKWQNLSYEKQLGYKEKEVRENLRKIGHVVPEEFHPILGSEKEYRYRNKLEFSFTDNKWLTQEQLDSGVDFPERRGAGFHIPGFWDKVLDIDECLLQPEPSNAIRNFVRDWAIEKDMPFFNARSQEGWLRTLMIRVASTGEVLVLIQFKEEHAEAREALLKELDEKFPEITTLQYVINTKQNDTIYDQDIITYSGPGFIEEAMPKYSGAGEL
;
A
#
# COMPACT_ATOMS: atom_id res chain seq x y z
N LEU A 1 -9.39 -59.63 -28.67
CA LEU A 1 -10.44 -58.90 -27.98
C LEU A 1 -9.92 -57.50 -27.64
N ASN A 2 -10.48 -56.52 -28.33
CA ASN A 2 -10.06 -55.11 -28.37
C ASN A 2 -10.41 -54.40 -27.05
N ILE A 3 -9.40 -53.89 -26.31
CA ILE A 3 -9.58 -53.13 -25.04
C ILE A 3 -9.30 -51.61 -25.25
N GLU A 4 -9.22 -51.12 -26.47
CA GLU A 4 -8.93 -49.71 -26.76
C GLU A 4 -10.15 -48.78 -26.78
N GLY A 5 -11.39 -49.29 -26.91
CA GLY A 5 -12.60 -48.46 -26.99
C GLY A 5 -13.12 -47.87 -25.68
N GLY A 6 -12.63 -48.31 -24.51
CA GLY A 6 -13.15 -47.91 -23.23
C GLY A 6 -12.47 -46.66 -22.60
N ARG A 7 -11.28 -46.31 -23.05
CA ARG A 7 -10.52 -45.16 -22.46
C ARG A 7 -10.88 -43.81 -23.06
N GLU A 8 -11.24 -43.74 -24.32
CA GLU A 8 -11.66 -42.48 -24.96
C GLU A 8 -13.05 -42.00 -24.50
N ALA A 9 -13.98 -42.95 -24.28
CA ALA A 9 -15.31 -42.61 -23.76
C ALA A 9 -15.27 -42.09 -22.33
N ALA A 10 -14.40 -42.60 -21.46
CA ALA A 10 -14.23 -42.14 -20.08
C ALA A 10 -13.56 -40.75 -20.01
N LEU A 11 -12.61 -40.44 -20.89
CA LEU A 11 -11.97 -39.12 -20.96
C LEU A 11 -12.88 -38.05 -21.57
N SER A 12 -13.82 -38.40 -22.41
CA SER A 12 -14.84 -37.50 -22.96
C SER A 12 -15.87 -37.11 -21.89
N PHE A 13 -16.27 -38.05 -21.00
CA PHE A 13 -17.19 -37.73 -19.89
C PHE A 13 -16.56 -36.89 -18.82
N TYR A 14 -15.27 -37.02 -18.52
CA TYR A 14 -14.57 -36.19 -17.52
C TYR A 14 -14.33 -34.73 -18.00
N ARG A 15 -14.21 -34.49 -19.32
CA ARG A 15 -14.10 -33.16 -19.89
C ARG A 15 -15.39 -32.33 -19.85
N LEU A 16 -16.57 -32.97 -19.74
CA LEU A 16 -17.85 -32.25 -19.65
C LEU A 16 -18.15 -31.66 -18.29
N PHE A 17 -17.51 -32.15 -17.20
CA PHE A 17 -17.76 -31.68 -15.84
C PHE A 17 -16.79 -30.63 -15.34
N LEU A 18 -15.73 -30.26 -16.10
CA LEU A 18 -14.72 -29.28 -15.74
C LEU A 18 -14.84 -27.98 -16.55
N ARG A 19 -16.03 -27.59 -17.00
CA ARG A 19 -16.25 -26.20 -17.36
C ARG A 19 -16.40 -25.39 -16.05
N PRO A 20 -15.43 -24.53 -15.68
CA PRO A 20 -15.69 -23.58 -14.61
C PRO A 20 -16.88 -22.74 -15.09
N MET A 21 -17.99 -22.85 -14.37
CA MET A 21 -19.09 -21.90 -14.53
C MET A 21 -18.57 -20.54 -14.12
N ALA A 22 -17.97 -19.81 -15.07
CA ALA A 22 -17.68 -18.40 -14.89
C ALA A 22 -19.04 -17.73 -14.63
N ARG A 23 -19.35 -17.53 -13.34
CA ARG A 23 -20.48 -16.70 -12.95
C ARG A 23 -20.30 -15.38 -13.66
N LYS A 24 -21.11 -15.09 -14.69
CA LYS A 24 -21.21 -13.77 -15.31
C LYS A 24 -21.45 -12.80 -14.15
N ARG A 25 -20.47 -12.00 -13.79
CA ARG A 25 -20.67 -10.91 -12.82
C ARG A 25 -21.76 -10.05 -13.42
N LYS A 26 -22.92 -9.99 -12.76
CA LYS A 26 -23.98 -9.06 -13.15
C LYS A 26 -23.36 -7.67 -13.18
N HIS A 27 -23.35 -7.03 -14.33
CA HIS A 27 -22.93 -5.65 -14.48
C HIS A 27 -23.89 -4.82 -13.62
N ILE A 28 -23.41 -4.29 -12.51
CA ILE A 28 -24.19 -3.38 -11.69
C ILE A 28 -24.01 -2.02 -12.36
N ALA A 29 -25.11 -1.37 -12.73
CA ALA A 29 -25.07 -0.03 -13.29
C ALA A 29 -24.36 0.93 -12.33
N ASN A 30 -23.68 1.92 -12.86
CA ASN A 30 -23.10 2.99 -12.06
C ASN A 30 -24.22 3.73 -11.32
N LEU A 31 -23.92 4.26 -10.16
CA LEU A 31 -24.82 5.12 -9.41
C LEU A 31 -24.48 6.56 -9.78
N GLU A 32 -25.42 7.31 -10.27
CA GLU A 32 -25.28 8.71 -10.63
C GLU A 32 -25.69 9.62 -9.47
N GLN A 33 -25.14 10.83 -9.43
CA GLN A 33 -25.52 11.89 -8.49
C GLN A 33 -25.52 11.45 -7.02
N VAL A 34 -24.49 10.70 -6.61
CA VAL A 34 -24.34 10.31 -5.21
C VAL A 34 -23.66 11.44 -4.45
N GLU A 35 -24.38 12.10 -3.56
CA GLU A 35 -23.81 13.07 -2.63
C GLU A 35 -23.05 12.36 -1.51
N LEU A 36 -21.81 12.77 -1.29
CA LEU A 36 -20.95 12.26 -0.23
C LEU A 36 -21.01 13.20 0.97
N THR A 37 -21.44 12.70 2.12
CA THR A 37 -21.75 13.54 3.28
C THR A 37 -20.83 13.30 4.48
N ASP A 38 -20.09 12.19 4.49
CA ASP A 38 -19.28 11.79 5.66
C ASP A 38 -18.11 10.91 5.25
N ILE A 39 -17.27 10.59 6.22
CA ILE A 39 -16.20 9.58 6.13
C ILE A 39 -16.49 8.44 7.10
N GLY A 40 -16.44 7.24 6.57
CA GLY A 40 -16.56 6.00 7.33
C GLY A 40 -15.22 5.31 7.54
N ASN A 41 -15.30 4.15 8.15
CA ASN A 41 -14.14 3.32 8.47
C ASN A 41 -13.22 3.09 7.26
N LYS A 42 -11.92 3.07 7.48
CA LYS A 42 -10.86 2.89 6.47
C LYS A 42 -10.79 4.04 5.45
N GLY A 43 -11.28 5.22 5.78
CA GLY A 43 -11.17 6.41 4.97
C GLY A 43 -12.00 6.41 3.69
N LYS A 44 -13.08 5.65 3.64
CA LYS A 44 -14.05 5.71 2.54
C LYS A 44 -15.05 6.82 2.79
N ALA A 45 -15.31 7.63 1.77
CA ALA A 45 -16.42 8.58 1.84
C ALA A 45 -17.77 7.83 1.89
N VAL A 46 -18.75 8.45 2.52
CA VAL A 46 -20.07 7.87 2.76
C VAL A 46 -21.12 8.73 2.08
N GLY A 47 -21.96 8.10 1.28
CA GLY A 47 -23.15 8.69 0.69
C GLY A 47 -24.36 7.77 0.84
N ARG A 48 -25.46 8.14 0.19
CA ARG A 48 -26.68 7.33 0.13
C ARG A 48 -27.18 7.21 -1.30
N HIS A 49 -27.75 6.05 -1.60
CA HIS A 49 -28.51 5.83 -2.82
C HIS A 49 -29.78 5.07 -2.47
N GLY A 50 -30.91 5.77 -2.48
CA GLY A 50 -32.15 5.30 -1.87
C GLY A 50 -31.95 5.03 -0.37
N GLU A 51 -32.38 3.86 0.09
CA GLU A 51 -32.23 3.47 1.51
C GLU A 51 -30.86 2.92 1.86
N LYS A 52 -29.96 2.70 0.86
CA LYS A 52 -28.67 2.07 1.10
C LYS A 52 -27.55 3.08 1.32
N VAL A 53 -26.72 2.76 2.30
CA VAL A 53 -25.43 3.44 2.48
C VAL A 53 -24.47 3.00 1.38
N VAL A 54 -23.74 3.95 0.83
CA VAL A 54 -22.71 3.72 -0.20
C VAL A 54 -21.35 4.16 0.36
N PHE A 55 -20.42 3.22 0.46
CA PHE A 55 -19.02 3.50 0.83
C PHE A 55 -18.21 3.68 -0.45
N VAL A 56 -17.62 4.85 -0.62
CA VAL A 56 -16.98 5.28 -1.87
C VAL A 56 -15.50 5.55 -1.67
N SER A 57 -14.65 4.87 -2.43
CA SER A 57 -13.23 5.14 -2.46
C SER A 57 -12.91 6.26 -3.45
N GLY A 58 -12.04 7.22 -3.06
CA GLY A 58 -11.60 8.34 -3.90
C GLY A 58 -12.49 9.58 -3.84
N GLY A 59 -13.61 9.52 -3.10
CA GLY A 59 -14.48 10.67 -2.85
C GLY A 59 -14.07 11.46 -1.60
N VAL A 60 -14.54 12.68 -1.53
CA VAL A 60 -14.42 13.60 -0.39
C VAL A 60 -15.84 14.03 0.01
N PRO A 61 -16.14 14.16 1.32
CA PRO A 61 -17.45 14.71 1.73
C PRO A 61 -17.72 16.08 1.10
N GLY A 62 -18.94 16.29 0.59
CA GLY A 62 -19.31 17.46 -0.20
C GLY A 62 -19.18 17.24 -1.71
N ASP A 63 -18.54 16.17 -2.18
CA ASP A 63 -18.59 15.81 -3.59
C ASP A 63 -19.97 15.27 -3.98
N VAL A 64 -20.39 15.55 -5.23
CA VAL A 64 -21.43 14.80 -5.93
C VAL A 64 -20.77 13.99 -7.04
N VAL A 65 -20.95 12.67 -7.00
CA VAL A 65 -20.14 11.75 -7.81
C VAL A 65 -20.97 10.69 -8.54
N GLU A 66 -20.41 10.21 -9.66
CA GLU A 66 -20.78 8.93 -10.25
C GLU A 66 -19.95 7.82 -9.64
N VAL A 67 -20.61 6.74 -9.20
CA VAL A 67 -19.96 5.64 -8.46
C VAL A 67 -20.09 4.33 -9.22
N LYS A 68 -18.97 3.71 -9.57
CA LYS A 68 -18.92 2.33 -10.05
C LYS A 68 -19.01 1.37 -8.85
N VAL A 69 -20.13 0.64 -8.75
CA VAL A 69 -20.33 -0.31 -7.66
C VAL A 69 -19.42 -1.52 -7.86
N THR A 70 -18.57 -1.77 -6.86
CA THR A 70 -17.63 -2.90 -6.84
C THR A 70 -18.13 -4.07 -6.00
N LYS A 71 -18.98 -3.78 -4.98
CA LYS A 71 -19.53 -4.79 -4.07
C LYS A 71 -20.93 -4.40 -3.60
N LYS A 72 -21.85 -5.38 -3.63
CA LYS A 72 -23.22 -5.23 -3.16
C LYS A 72 -23.47 -6.14 -1.96
N ARG A 73 -23.96 -5.55 -0.86
CA ARG A 73 -24.41 -6.24 0.34
C ARG A 73 -25.90 -5.94 0.58
N ARG A 74 -26.49 -6.65 1.55
CA ARG A 74 -27.90 -6.45 1.89
C ARG A 74 -28.20 -5.00 2.28
N ASN A 75 -27.37 -4.42 3.14
CA ASN A 75 -27.61 -3.12 3.76
C ASN A 75 -26.73 -1.98 3.21
N TYR A 76 -25.72 -2.28 2.41
CA TYR A 76 -24.81 -1.25 1.88
C TYR A 76 -24.21 -1.65 0.52
N LEU A 77 -23.65 -0.65 -0.14
CA LEU A 77 -22.87 -0.78 -1.38
C LEU A 77 -21.43 -0.29 -1.14
N GLU A 78 -20.47 -0.86 -1.85
CA GLU A 78 -19.13 -0.31 -1.94
C GLU A 78 -18.82 0.01 -3.40
N GLY A 79 -18.14 1.13 -3.62
CA GLY A 79 -17.79 1.56 -4.97
C GLY A 79 -16.54 2.43 -5.02
N LYS A 80 -16.22 2.85 -6.23
CA LYS A 80 -15.15 3.81 -6.53
C LYS A 80 -15.75 4.96 -7.34
N VAL A 81 -15.26 6.17 -7.10
CA VAL A 81 -15.56 7.32 -7.95
C VAL A 81 -15.09 7.03 -9.37
N VAL A 82 -15.93 7.27 -10.36
CA VAL A 82 -15.57 7.26 -11.79
C VAL A 82 -15.62 8.66 -12.39
N LYS A 83 -16.45 9.54 -11.81
CA LYS A 83 -16.57 10.94 -12.22
C LYS A 83 -16.98 11.78 -11.02
N VAL A 84 -16.47 12.98 -10.91
CA VAL A 84 -16.92 14.00 -9.96
C VAL A 84 -17.72 15.03 -10.74
N ASP A 85 -19.00 15.17 -10.41
CA ASP A 85 -19.90 16.13 -11.05
C ASP A 85 -19.88 17.49 -10.34
N VAL A 86 -19.74 17.48 -9.00
CA VAL A 86 -19.54 18.67 -8.17
C VAL A 86 -18.42 18.39 -7.19
N TYR A 87 -17.41 19.25 -7.18
CA TYR A 87 -16.29 19.16 -6.26
C TYR A 87 -16.61 19.78 -4.91
N SER A 88 -16.25 19.08 -3.84
CA SER A 88 -16.29 19.63 -2.48
C SER A 88 -15.34 20.83 -2.33
N PRO A 89 -15.76 21.89 -1.60
CA PRO A 89 -14.86 22.99 -1.26
C PRO A 89 -13.70 22.58 -0.30
N ASP A 90 -13.81 21.44 0.35
CA ASP A 90 -12.79 20.89 1.25
C ASP A 90 -11.73 20.06 0.51
N ARG A 91 -11.88 19.89 -0.81
CA ARG A 91 -10.86 19.23 -1.65
C ARG A 91 -9.60 20.07 -1.75
N VAL A 92 -8.48 19.38 -1.73
CA VAL A 92 -7.17 19.93 -2.07
C VAL A 92 -6.50 19.04 -3.12
N ASP A 93 -5.59 19.61 -3.89
CA ASP A 93 -4.81 18.85 -4.85
C ASP A 93 -3.75 18.02 -4.10
N PRO A 94 -3.71 16.70 -4.31
CA PRO A 94 -2.70 15.84 -3.69
C PRO A 94 -1.29 16.21 -4.16
N GLN A 95 -0.35 16.36 -3.22
CA GLN A 95 1.04 16.63 -3.57
C GLN A 95 1.74 15.42 -4.22
N CYS A 96 1.30 14.19 -3.86
CA CYS A 96 1.89 12.97 -4.35
C CYS A 96 1.31 12.59 -5.72
N GLN A 97 2.17 12.51 -6.75
CA GLN A 97 1.77 12.08 -8.10
C GLN A 97 1.16 10.68 -8.17
N TYR A 98 1.43 9.84 -7.19
CA TYR A 98 0.92 8.46 -7.11
C TYR A 98 -0.39 8.34 -6.32
N PHE A 99 -0.94 9.45 -5.82
CA PHE A 99 -2.19 9.41 -5.07
C PHE A 99 -3.35 8.88 -5.94
N GLY A 100 -4.19 8.04 -5.33
CA GLY A 100 -5.32 7.41 -6.04
C GLY A 100 -4.97 6.09 -6.73
N VAL A 101 -3.67 5.83 -7.04
CA VAL A 101 -3.17 4.56 -7.57
C VAL A 101 -2.43 3.78 -6.48
N CYS A 102 -1.50 4.41 -5.79
CA CYS A 102 -0.76 3.83 -4.66
C CYS A 102 -1.69 3.46 -3.50
N GLY A 103 -1.45 2.30 -2.88
CA GLY A 103 -2.21 1.81 -1.72
C GLY A 103 -1.92 2.52 -0.39
N GLY A 104 -0.87 3.36 -0.33
CA GLY A 104 -0.36 3.91 0.92
C GLY A 104 -1.23 5.00 1.56
N CYS A 105 -1.72 5.96 0.77
CA CYS A 105 -2.46 7.12 1.26
C CYS A 105 -3.95 7.07 0.90
N LYS A 106 -4.80 7.67 1.76
CA LYS A 106 -6.26 7.66 1.59
C LYS A 106 -6.86 9.04 1.39
N TRP A 107 -6.27 10.09 1.95
CA TRP A 107 -6.91 11.38 2.12
C TRP A 107 -6.06 12.58 1.68
N GLN A 108 -5.06 12.42 0.82
CA GLN A 108 -4.28 13.57 0.35
C GLN A 108 -5.11 14.59 -0.46
N ASN A 109 -6.31 14.20 -0.88
CA ASN A 109 -7.28 15.05 -1.57
C ASN A 109 -8.29 15.75 -0.64
N LEU A 110 -8.09 15.68 0.68
CA LEU A 110 -8.89 16.35 1.70
C LEU A 110 -7.98 17.22 2.55
N SER A 111 -8.40 18.46 2.86
CA SER A 111 -7.62 19.37 3.69
C SER A 111 -7.30 18.75 5.06
N TYR A 112 -6.11 19.04 5.62
CA TYR A 112 -5.66 18.41 6.85
C TYR A 112 -6.57 18.73 8.03
N GLU A 113 -7.06 19.96 8.12
CA GLU A 113 -8.05 20.38 9.13
C GLU A 113 -9.29 19.47 9.10
N LYS A 114 -9.82 19.21 7.91
CA LYS A 114 -10.98 18.31 7.75
C LYS A 114 -10.64 16.85 8.06
N GLN A 115 -9.43 16.40 7.71
CA GLN A 115 -8.96 15.08 8.13
C GLN A 115 -8.98 14.92 9.64
N LEU A 116 -8.50 15.93 10.39
CA LEU A 116 -8.54 15.94 11.85
C LEU A 116 -9.98 15.88 12.37
N GLY A 117 -10.87 16.71 11.86
CA GLY A 117 -12.28 16.72 12.26
C GLY A 117 -12.98 15.36 12.05
N TYR A 118 -12.75 14.70 10.91
CA TYR A 118 -13.33 13.37 10.68
C TYR A 118 -12.71 12.28 11.55
N LYS A 119 -11.42 12.34 11.86
CA LYS A 119 -10.76 11.40 12.79
C LYS A 119 -11.29 11.57 14.22
N GLU A 120 -11.43 12.80 14.68
CA GLU A 120 -12.02 13.08 16.00
C GLU A 120 -13.46 12.58 16.07
N LYS A 121 -14.26 12.87 15.05
CA LYS A 121 -15.64 12.38 14.94
C LYS A 121 -15.70 10.83 15.02
N GLU A 122 -14.83 10.13 14.27
CA GLU A 122 -14.77 8.67 14.30
C GLU A 122 -14.50 8.13 15.71
N VAL A 123 -13.54 8.72 16.43
CA VAL A 123 -13.23 8.31 17.81
C VAL A 123 -14.42 8.54 18.74
N ARG A 124 -15.04 9.72 18.69
CA ARG A 124 -16.24 10.04 19.51
C ARG A 124 -17.39 9.06 19.23
N GLU A 125 -17.67 8.79 17.97
CA GLU A 125 -18.73 7.86 17.57
C GLU A 125 -18.44 6.43 17.98
N ASN A 126 -17.19 5.96 17.89
CA ASN A 126 -16.78 4.61 18.30
C ASN A 126 -16.88 4.46 19.82
N LEU A 127 -16.44 5.43 20.60
CA LEU A 127 -16.61 5.43 22.06
C LEU A 127 -18.09 5.32 22.44
N ARG A 128 -18.92 6.16 21.83
CA ARG A 128 -20.37 6.21 22.11
C ARG A 128 -21.11 4.94 21.66
N LYS A 129 -20.90 4.50 20.39
CA LYS A 129 -21.72 3.46 19.75
C LYS A 129 -21.21 2.04 20.00
N ILE A 130 -19.90 1.87 20.12
CA ILE A 130 -19.26 0.57 20.27
C ILE A 130 -18.80 0.37 21.72
N GLY A 131 -18.12 1.36 22.26
CA GLY A 131 -17.61 1.31 23.64
C GLY A 131 -18.70 1.54 24.69
N HIS A 132 -19.85 2.16 24.31
CA HIS A 132 -20.87 2.64 25.24
C HIS A 132 -20.31 3.52 26.36
N VAL A 133 -19.26 4.28 26.04
CA VAL A 133 -18.56 5.19 26.94
C VAL A 133 -18.83 6.63 26.52
N VAL A 134 -19.14 7.47 27.48
CA VAL A 134 -19.21 8.93 27.33
C VAL A 134 -18.16 9.48 28.28
N PRO A 135 -17.00 9.97 27.77
CA PRO A 135 -15.97 10.60 28.60
C PRO A 135 -16.51 11.83 29.30
N GLU A 136 -16.09 12.09 30.53
CA GLU A 136 -16.41 13.33 31.27
C GLU A 136 -15.78 14.54 30.56
N GLU A 137 -14.58 14.37 30.03
CA GLU A 137 -13.88 15.39 29.25
C GLU A 137 -13.35 14.78 27.95
N PHE A 138 -13.41 15.55 26.87
CA PHE A 138 -12.91 15.15 25.57
C PHE A 138 -12.16 16.31 24.93
N HIS A 139 -10.84 16.23 25.00
CA HIS A 139 -9.98 17.24 24.41
C HIS A 139 -10.03 17.22 22.87
N PRO A 140 -9.80 18.37 22.21
CA PRO A 140 -9.64 18.40 20.75
C PRO A 140 -8.52 17.48 20.29
N ILE A 141 -8.66 16.94 19.07
CA ILE A 141 -7.60 16.14 18.47
C ILE A 141 -6.32 16.93 18.31
N LEU A 142 -5.21 16.37 18.75
CA LEU A 142 -3.89 16.95 18.53
C LEU A 142 -3.47 16.68 17.08
N GLY A 143 -3.21 17.74 16.32
CA GLY A 143 -2.67 17.68 14.96
C GLY A 143 -1.16 17.43 14.94
N SER A 144 -0.67 16.88 13.83
CA SER A 144 0.76 16.80 13.57
C SER A 144 1.27 18.13 12.98
N GLU A 145 2.43 18.58 13.39
CA GLU A 145 3.10 19.74 12.79
C GLU A 145 3.49 19.51 11.33
N LYS A 146 3.80 18.25 10.99
CA LYS A 146 4.21 17.84 9.64
C LYS A 146 3.13 16.96 9.02
N GLU A 147 2.64 17.32 7.85
CA GLU A 147 1.72 16.53 7.05
C GLU A 147 2.44 15.53 6.14
N TYR A 148 3.71 15.83 5.82
CA TYR A 148 4.62 15.02 5.01
C TYR A 148 5.95 14.86 5.74
N ARG A 149 6.76 13.89 5.30
CA ARG A 149 8.11 13.61 5.86
C ARG A 149 8.12 13.32 7.36
N TYR A 150 7.02 12.76 7.90
CA TYR A 150 6.85 12.46 9.33
C TYR A 150 7.04 10.98 9.68
N ARG A 151 7.03 10.10 8.67
CA ARG A 151 6.94 8.66 8.91
C ARG A 151 8.30 8.08 9.25
N ASN A 152 8.41 7.42 10.41
CA ASN A 152 9.64 6.74 10.82
C ASN A 152 9.94 5.52 9.93
N LYS A 153 8.96 4.65 9.63
CA LYS A 153 9.18 3.40 8.91
C LYS A 153 8.39 3.34 7.61
N LEU A 154 9.07 2.98 6.51
CA LEU A 154 8.46 2.50 5.28
C LEU A 154 9.05 1.12 4.92
N GLU A 155 8.21 0.31 4.28
CA GLU A 155 8.55 -1.00 3.78
C GLU A 155 8.10 -1.10 2.33
N PHE A 156 9.07 -1.24 1.43
CA PHE A 156 8.86 -1.27 -0.01
C PHE A 156 8.95 -2.71 -0.51
N SER A 157 8.04 -3.09 -1.39
CA SER A 157 8.07 -4.38 -2.05
C SER A 157 8.74 -4.27 -3.41
N PHE A 158 9.60 -5.23 -3.73
CA PHE A 158 10.12 -5.43 -5.08
C PHE A 158 9.22 -6.37 -5.87
N THR A 159 9.16 -6.20 -7.18
CA THR A 159 8.36 -7.04 -8.07
C THR A 159 9.01 -7.18 -9.44
N ASP A 160 8.89 -8.34 -10.04
CA ASP A 160 9.25 -8.62 -11.44
C ASP A 160 8.14 -8.23 -12.43
N ASN A 161 6.98 -7.79 -11.93
CA ASN A 161 5.82 -7.46 -12.75
C ASN A 161 5.05 -6.24 -12.21
N LYS A 162 5.68 -5.07 -12.32
CA LYS A 162 5.14 -3.80 -11.83
C LYS A 162 3.80 -3.45 -12.49
N TRP A 163 2.97 -2.77 -11.71
CA TRP A 163 1.70 -2.24 -12.19
C TRP A 163 1.96 -1.14 -13.22
N LEU A 164 1.32 -1.25 -14.38
CA LEU A 164 1.23 -0.16 -15.34
C LEU A 164 -0.09 0.59 -15.12
N THR A 165 -0.03 1.91 -15.10
CA THR A 165 -1.22 2.75 -15.02
C THR A 165 -2.02 2.69 -16.31
N GLN A 166 -3.29 3.09 -16.27
CA GLN A 166 -4.11 3.13 -17.48
C GLN A 166 -3.52 4.08 -18.53
N GLU A 167 -2.96 5.21 -18.09
CA GLU A 167 -2.28 6.16 -18.97
C GLU A 167 -1.08 5.53 -19.69
N GLN A 168 -0.26 4.76 -18.96
CA GLN A 168 0.87 4.02 -19.55
C GLN A 168 0.38 2.96 -20.56
N LEU A 169 -0.70 2.25 -20.26
CA LEU A 169 -1.28 1.27 -21.18
C LEU A 169 -1.85 1.94 -22.43
N ASP A 170 -2.50 3.08 -22.28
CA ASP A 170 -3.14 3.83 -23.39
C ASP A 170 -2.10 4.58 -24.24
N SER A 171 -0.88 4.82 -23.72
CA SER A 171 0.19 5.50 -24.45
C SER A 171 0.69 4.74 -25.68
N GLY A 172 0.43 3.43 -25.76
CA GLY A 172 0.97 2.56 -26.81
C GLY A 172 2.48 2.36 -26.76
N VAL A 173 3.16 2.86 -25.72
CA VAL A 173 4.60 2.66 -25.49
C VAL A 173 4.81 1.28 -24.90
N ASP A 174 5.82 0.54 -25.39
CA ASP A 174 6.25 -0.70 -24.78
C ASP A 174 7.08 -0.40 -23.52
N PHE A 175 6.79 -1.15 -22.45
CA PHE A 175 7.52 -1.10 -21.18
C PHE A 175 8.20 -2.45 -20.93
N PRO A 176 9.34 -2.75 -21.59
CA PRO A 176 10.03 -4.03 -21.49
C PRO A 176 10.54 -4.30 -20.08
N GLU A 177 11.04 -3.26 -19.37
CA GLU A 177 11.44 -3.39 -17.98
C GLU A 177 10.20 -3.42 -17.06
N ARG A 178 9.97 -4.58 -16.47
CA ARG A 178 8.82 -4.85 -15.61
C ARG A 178 9.17 -4.92 -14.12
N ARG A 179 10.45 -4.89 -13.77
CA ARG A 179 10.90 -4.83 -12.39
C ARG A 179 10.60 -3.45 -11.80
N GLY A 180 10.28 -3.40 -10.53
CA GLY A 180 9.99 -2.16 -9.84
C GLY A 180 9.97 -2.30 -8.33
N ALA A 181 10.02 -1.15 -7.63
CA ALA A 181 10.03 -1.06 -6.18
C ALA A 181 9.04 0.00 -5.68
N GLY A 182 8.16 -0.39 -4.76
CA GLY A 182 7.19 0.54 -4.20
C GLY A 182 6.11 -0.13 -3.36
N PHE A 183 4.85 0.23 -3.59
CA PHE A 183 3.74 -0.22 -2.77
C PHE A 183 2.69 -0.99 -3.55
N HIS A 184 2.03 -1.92 -2.86
CA HIS A 184 0.94 -2.69 -3.45
C HIS A 184 -0.24 -1.81 -3.86
N ILE A 185 -0.85 -2.16 -5.00
CA ILE A 185 -2.10 -1.58 -5.48
C ILE A 185 -3.26 -2.05 -4.59
N PRO A 186 -4.20 -1.17 -4.19
CA PRO A 186 -5.32 -1.54 -3.36
C PRO A 186 -6.15 -2.67 -3.96
N GLY A 187 -6.25 -3.79 -3.23
CA GLY A 187 -7.00 -4.98 -3.64
C GLY A 187 -6.23 -5.98 -4.50
N PHE A 188 -4.94 -5.71 -4.78
CA PHE A 188 -4.06 -6.62 -5.51
C PHE A 188 -2.82 -6.92 -4.67
N TRP A 189 -2.75 -8.13 -4.14
CA TRP A 189 -1.66 -8.57 -3.28
C TRP A 189 -0.35 -8.86 -4.04
N ASP A 190 -0.44 -9.09 -5.34
CA ASP A 190 0.66 -9.45 -6.24
C ASP A 190 1.07 -8.33 -7.20
N LYS A 191 0.52 -7.12 -7.02
CA LYS A 191 0.80 -5.97 -7.89
C LYS A 191 1.39 -4.82 -7.11
N VAL A 192 2.58 -4.41 -7.50
CA VAL A 192 3.32 -3.30 -6.92
C VAL A 192 3.41 -2.16 -7.93
N LEU A 193 3.10 -0.95 -7.48
CA LEU A 193 3.36 0.27 -8.22
C LEU A 193 4.83 0.64 -8.01
N ASP A 194 5.57 0.76 -9.09
CA ASP A 194 6.92 1.32 -9.07
C ASP A 194 6.85 2.82 -8.85
N ILE A 195 7.61 3.33 -7.88
CA ILE A 195 7.57 4.74 -7.50
C ILE A 195 8.98 5.31 -7.42
N ASP A 196 9.15 6.58 -7.77
CA ASP A 196 10.43 7.29 -7.65
C ASP A 196 10.50 8.14 -6.39
N GLU A 197 9.34 8.55 -5.86
CA GLU A 197 9.25 9.36 -4.65
C GLU A 197 8.08 8.94 -3.76
N CYS A 198 8.31 8.90 -2.45
CA CYS A 198 7.27 8.86 -1.43
C CYS A 198 7.45 10.05 -0.48
N LEU A 199 6.42 10.87 -0.36
CA LEU A 199 6.46 12.08 0.46
C LEU A 199 6.30 11.83 1.97
N LEU A 200 6.05 10.58 2.40
CA LEU A 200 5.75 10.29 3.81
C LEU A 200 6.99 10.18 4.69
N GLN A 201 8.13 9.73 4.14
CA GLN A 201 9.36 9.55 4.90
C GLN A 201 10.41 10.57 4.48
N PRO A 202 11.24 11.07 5.40
CA PRO A 202 12.38 11.92 5.06
C PRO A 202 13.39 11.22 4.13
N GLU A 203 14.22 12.00 3.43
CA GLU A 203 15.43 11.47 2.82
C GLU A 203 16.41 10.98 3.92
N PRO A 204 17.25 9.99 3.59
CA PRO A 204 17.58 9.46 2.25
C PRO A 204 16.69 8.30 1.76
N SER A 205 15.50 8.12 2.30
CA SER A 205 14.64 6.96 2.02
C SER A 205 14.37 6.71 0.52
N ASN A 206 14.01 7.77 -0.24
CA ASN A 206 13.77 7.61 -1.67
C ASN A 206 15.05 7.32 -2.43
N ALA A 207 16.16 8.01 -2.09
CA ALA A 207 17.44 7.82 -2.71
C ALA A 207 17.94 6.38 -2.53
N ILE A 208 17.84 5.83 -1.31
CA ILE A 208 18.21 4.44 -0.99
C ILE A 208 17.36 3.45 -1.78
N ARG A 209 16.02 3.60 -1.77
CA ARG A 209 15.13 2.69 -2.51
C ARG A 209 15.44 2.69 -4.00
N ASN A 210 15.58 3.87 -4.60
CA ASN A 210 15.87 4.01 -6.02
C ASN A 210 17.24 3.38 -6.36
N PHE A 211 18.25 3.63 -5.53
CA PHE A 211 19.57 3.03 -5.71
C PHE A 211 19.50 1.50 -5.70
N VAL A 212 18.86 0.89 -4.71
CA VAL A 212 18.75 -0.58 -4.61
C VAL A 212 18.01 -1.17 -5.81
N ARG A 213 16.91 -0.52 -6.25
CA ARG A 213 16.16 -0.91 -7.44
C ARG A 213 17.03 -0.85 -8.69
N ASP A 214 17.65 0.29 -8.93
CA ASP A 214 18.37 0.58 -10.17
C ASP A 214 19.65 -0.25 -10.27
N TRP A 215 20.37 -0.44 -9.14
CA TRP A 215 21.52 -1.34 -9.05
C TRP A 215 21.15 -2.77 -9.42
N ALA A 216 20.04 -3.30 -8.88
CA ALA A 216 19.61 -4.65 -9.15
C ALA A 216 19.11 -4.83 -10.60
N ILE A 217 18.52 -3.80 -11.20
CA ILE A 217 18.17 -3.79 -12.64
C ILE A 217 19.44 -3.78 -13.50
N GLU A 218 20.42 -2.93 -13.19
CA GLU A 218 21.69 -2.83 -13.94
C GLU A 218 22.48 -4.16 -13.91
N LYS A 219 22.50 -4.83 -12.76
CA LYS A 219 23.16 -6.14 -12.59
C LYS A 219 22.30 -7.32 -13.05
N ASP A 220 21.18 -7.06 -13.66
CA ASP A 220 20.19 -8.05 -14.11
C ASP A 220 19.76 -9.06 -13.03
N MET A 221 19.68 -8.60 -11.78
CA MET A 221 19.23 -9.43 -10.66
C MET A 221 17.73 -9.65 -10.69
N PRO A 222 17.24 -10.87 -10.36
CA PRO A 222 15.82 -11.16 -10.36
C PRO A 222 15.10 -10.52 -9.16
N PHE A 223 13.98 -9.86 -9.43
CA PHE A 223 13.07 -9.37 -8.40
C PHE A 223 12.03 -10.43 -8.02
N PHE A 224 11.53 -10.34 -6.80
CA PHE A 224 10.59 -11.31 -6.26
C PHE A 224 9.26 -11.33 -7.02
N ASN A 225 8.85 -12.56 -7.42
CA ASN A 225 7.52 -12.82 -7.95
C ASN A 225 6.63 -13.38 -6.85
N ALA A 226 5.60 -12.63 -6.47
CA ALA A 226 4.71 -13.03 -5.39
C ALA A 226 3.87 -14.28 -5.72
N ARG A 227 3.65 -14.61 -7.01
CA ARG A 227 2.86 -15.77 -7.44
C ARG A 227 3.68 -17.05 -7.50
N SER A 228 4.84 -17.02 -8.16
CA SER A 228 5.76 -18.17 -8.22
C SER A 228 6.56 -18.37 -6.95
N GLN A 229 6.69 -17.33 -6.12
CA GLN A 229 7.53 -17.29 -4.90
C GLN A 229 9.02 -17.45 -5.19
N GLU A 230 9.45 -16.97 -6.34
CA GLU A 230 10.81 -17.00 -6.87
C GLU A 230 11.37 -15.59 -6.99
N GLY A 231 12.67 -15.48 -7.22
CA GLY A 231 13.43 -14.24 -7.36
C GLY A 231 14.29 -13.95 -6.15
N TRP A 232 15.11 -12.94 -6.22
CA TRP A 232 16.13 -12.63 -5.21
C TRP A 232 15.72 -11.46 -4.31
N LEU A 233 15.50 -10.26 -4.87
CA LEU A 233 15.25 -9.04 -4.10
C LEU A 233 13.75 -8.95 -3.75
N ARG A 234 13.41 -8.99 -2.45
CA ARG A 234 12.03 -9.15 -1.99
C ARG A 234 11.42 -7.90 -1.38
N THR A 235 11.98 -7.40 -0.27
CA THR A 235 11.50 -6.17 0.39
C THR A 235 12.65 -5.33 0.91
N LEU A 236 12.41 -4.03 1.05
CA LEU A 236 13.33 -3.07 1.62
C LEU A 236 12.60 -2.30 2.72
N MET A 237 13.03 -2.42 3.96
CA MET A 237 12.55 -1.61 5.07
C MET A 237 13.55 -0.53 5.38
N ILE A 238 13.07 0.71 5.50
CA ILE A 238 13.87 1.86 5.92
C ILE A 238 13.21 2.50 7.13
N ARG A 239 14.00 2.74 8.17
CA ARG A 239 13.62 3.55 9.31
C ARG A 239 14.49 4.80 9.36
N VAL A 240 13.83 5.94 9.59
CA VAL A 240 14.49 7.23 9.82
C VAL A 240 14.01 7.73 11.18
N ALA A 241 14.90 7.80 12.15
CA ALA A 241 14.60 8.28 13.49
C ALA A 241 14.56 9.80 13.56
N SER A 242 13.96 10.37 14.60
CA SER A 242 13.97 11.82 14.84
C SER A 242 15.37 12.35 15.19
N THR A 243 16.28 11.48 15.63
CA THR A 243 17.71 11.75 15.84
C THR A 243 18.48 11.96 14.54
N GLY A 244 17.89 11.58 13.38
CA GLY A 244 18.55 11.56 12.08
C GLY A 244 19.19 10.22 11.72
N GLU A 245 19.20 9.26 12.64
CA GLU A 245 19.72 7.91 12.38
C GLU A 245 18.84 7.13 11.40
N VAL A 246 19.50 6.34 10.53
CA VAL A 246 18.85 5.58 9.46
C VAL A 246 19.19 4.09 9.60
N LEU A 247 18.15 3.26 9.65
CA LEU A 247 18.30 1.80 9.57
C LEU A 247 17.72 1.31 8.25
N VAL A 248 18.50 0.53 7.54
CA VAL A 248 18.10 -0.15 6.30
C VAL A 248 18.16 -1.66 6.51
N LEU A 249 17.06 -2.34 6.18
CA LEU A 249 16.98 -3.81 6.19
C LEU A 249 16.50 -4.30 4.84
N ILE A 250 17.31 -5.13 4.17
CA ILE A 250 16.96 -5.75 2.89
C ILE A 250 16.59 -7.22 3.12
N GLN A 251 15.42 -7.62 2.62
CA GLN A 251 15.04 -9.02 2.55
C GLN A 251 15.35 -9.59 1.18
N PHE A 252 16.15 -10.64 1.18
CA PHE A 252 16.40 -11.48 0.02
C PHE A 252 15.55 -12.76 0.13
N LYS A 253 15.01 -13.25 -0.99
CA LYS A 253 14.25 -14.51 -1.01
C LYS A 253 15.18 -15.73 -0.97
N GLU A 254 16.35 -15.63 -1.59
CA GLU A 254 17.34 -16.66 -1.70
C GLU A 254 18.75 -16.09 -1.57
N GLU A 255 19.74 -16.95 -1.30
CA GLU A 255 21.12 -16.54 -1.14
C GLU A 255 21.85 -16.42 -2.49
N HIS A 256 22.42 -15.24 -2.73
CA HIS A 256 23.38 -14.94 -3.78
C HIS A 256 24.51 -14.13 -3.16
N ALA A 257 25.45 -14.83 -2.51
CA ALA A 257 26.44 -14.20 -1.62
C ALA A 257 27.25 -13.08 -2.29
N GLU A 258 27.72 -13.30 -3.53
CA GLU A 258 28.52 -12.31 -4.26
C GLU A 258 27.70 -11.05 -4.58
N ALA A 259 26.47 -11.21 -5.10
CA ALA A 259 25.60 -10.08 -5.45
C ALA A 259 25.15 -9.34 -4.20
N ARG A 260 24.80 -10.06 -3.11
CA ARG A 260 24.43 -9.47 -1.84
C ARG A 260 25.57 -8.64 -1.26
N GLU A 261 26.78 -9.19 -1.23
CA GLU A 261 27.95 -8.48 -0.71
C GLU A 261 28.27 -7.23 -1.53
N ALA A 262 28.20 -7.32 -2.87
CA ALA A 262 28.42 -6.19 -3.74
C ALA A 262 27.36 -5.08 -3.51
N LEU A 263 26.06 -5.43 -3.43
CA LEU A 263 24.99 -4.46 -3.18
C LEU A 263 25.16 -3.78 -1.82
N LEU A 264 25.38 -4.55 -0.75
CA LEU A 264 25.50 -4.01 0.60
C LEU A 264 26.72 -3.09 0.73
N LYS A 265 27.85 -3.46 0.13
CA LYS A 265 29.07 -2.65 0.11
C LYS A 265 28.84 -1.32 -0.61
N GLU A 266 28.30 -1.35 -1.84
CA GLU A 266 28.05 -0.13 -2.61
C GLU A 266 27.01 0.78 -1.93
N LEU A 267 26.02 0.19 -1.26
CA LEU A 267 25.01 0.92 -0.50
C LEU A 267 25.62 1.63 0.72
N ASP A 268 26.44 0.93 1.50
CA ASP A 268 27.12 1.45 2.68
C ASP A 268 28.11 2.58 2.32
N GLU A 269 28.87 2.40 1.24
CA GLU A 269 29.80 3.42 0.72
C GLU A 269 29.06 4.67 0.16
N LYS A 270 27.91 4.49 -0.47
CA LYS A 270 27.18 5.57 -1.12
C LYS A 270 26.32 6.41 -0.18
N PHE A 271 25.82 5.82 0.89
CA PHE A 271 24.92 6.46 1.85
C PHE A 271 25.52 6.44 3.26
N PRO A 272 26.47 7.35 3.55
CA PRO A 272 27.11 7.43 4.88
C PRO A 272 26.10 7.82 5.99
N GLU A 273 24.88 8.23 5.65
CA GLU A 273 23.78 8.48 6.58
C GLU A 273 23.19 7.19 7.17
N ILE A 274 23.46 6.03 6.55
CA ILE A 274 22.99 4.75 7.08
C ILE A 274 23.76 4.43 8.36
N THR A 275 23.06 4.50 9.49
CA THR A 275 23.62 4.17 10.81
C THR A 275 23.74 2.67 10.99
N THR A 276 22.76 1.92 10.49
CA THR A 276 22.71 0.45 10.59
C THR A 276 22.20 -0.14 9.28
N LEU A 277 23.00 -1.02 8.68
CA LEU A 277 22.64 -1.79 7.50
C LEU A 277 22.50 -3.26 7.87
N GLN A 278 21.34 -3.82 7.59
CA GLN A 278 20.98 -5.20 7.90
C GLN A 278 20.41 -5.93 6.69
N TYR A 279 20.47 -7.24 6.73
CA TYR A 279 19.80 -8.09 5.75
C TYR A 279 19.25 -9.37 6.39
N VAL A 280 18.36 -10.03 5.66
CA VAL A 280 17.80 -11.33 6.02
C VAL A 280 17.55 -12.15 4.76
N ILE A 281 17.82 -13.46 4.82
CA ILE A 281 17.46 -14.42 3.78
C ILE A 281 16.16 -15.09 4.21
N ASN A 282 15.04 -14.63 3.64
CA ASN A 282 13.72 -15.11 4.00
C ASN A 282 13.15 -16.03 2.93
N THR A 283 13.39 -17.31 3.04
CA THR A 283 12.93 -18.37 2.14
C THR A 283 11.43 -18.70 2.29
N LYS A 284 10.77 -18.17 3.32
CA LYS A 284 9.35 -18.45 3.61
C LYS A 284 8.43 -17.86 2.52
N GLN A 285 7.17 -18.30 2.53
CA GLN A 285 6.14 -17.75 1.63
C GLN A 285 5.64 -16.37 2.07
N ASN A 286 5.65 -16.09 3.37
CA ASN A 286 5.28 -14.79 3.92
C ASN A 286 6.53 -13.90 4.14
N ASP A 287 6.33 -12.61 4.34
CA ASP A 287 7.36 -11.59 4.51
C ASP A 287 7.73 -11.31 5.98
N THR A 288 7.17 -12.06 6.94
CA THR A 288 7.49 -11.88 8.36
C THR A 288 8.93 -12.25 8.68
N ILE A 289 9.60 -11.44 9.51
CA ILE A 289 11.01 -11.59 9.86
C ILE A 289 11.25 -11.88 11.34
N TYR A 290 10.21 -11.93 12.18
CA TYR A 290 10.34 -12.08 13.64
C TYR A 290 10.97 -13.41 14.09
N ASP A 291 10.95 -14.41 13.24
CA ASP A 291 11.49 -15.76 13.44
C ASP A 291 12.66 -16.05 12.49
N GLN A 292 13.31 -15.00 11.97
CA GLN A 292 14.44 -15.10 11.07
C GLN A 292 15.69 -14.48 11.70
N ASP A 293 16.86 -14.97 11.31
CA ASP A 293 18.14 -14.41 11.71
C ASP A 293 18.42 -13.14 10.89
N ILE A 294 18.29 -11.98 11.53
CA ILE A 294 18.66 -10.69 10.95
C ILE A 294 20.16 -10.49 11.14
N ILE A 295 20.89 -10.33 10.05
CA ILE A 295 22.33 -10.18 10.04
C ILE A 295 22.66 -8.69 9.88
N THR A 296 23.45 -8.14 10.81
CA THR A 296 23.99 -6.79 10.70
C THR A 296 25.23 -6.82 9.81
N TYR A 297 25.18 -6.08 8.70
CA TYR A 297 26.29 -5.90 7.78
C TYR A 297 27.24 -4.80 8.27
N SER A 298 26.67 -3.63 8.63
CA SER A 298 27.43 -2.51 9.19
C SER A 298 26.62 -1.79 10.28
N GLY A 299 27.33 -1.08 11.15
CA GLY A 299 26.75 -0.32 12.27
C GLY A 299 26.43 -1.16 13.51
N PRO A 300 25.74 -0.57 14.51
CA PRO A 300 25.49 -1.19 15.82
C PRO A 300 24.35 -2.24 15.82
N GLY A 301 23.57 -2.35 14.74
CA GLY A 301 22.41 -3.25 14.67
C GLY A 301 21.07 -2.62 15.15
N PHE A 302 21.08 -1.36 15.53
CA PHE A 302 19.92 -0.59 15.96
C PHE A 302 20.04 0.89 15.58
N ILE A 303 18.98 1.66 15.80
CA ILE A 303 18.95 3.12 15.78
C ILE A 303 18.28 3.63 17.05
N GLU A 304 18.64 4.83 17.48
CA GLU A 304 18.05 5.50 18.63
C GLU A 304 16.94 6.44 18.21
N GLU A 305 15.86 6.50 18.99
CA GLU A 305 14.73 7.42 18.80
C GLU A 305 14.60 8.33 20.02
N ALA A 306 14.50 9.64 19.80
CA ALA A 306 14.30 10.58 20.87
C ALA A 306 12.82 10.60 21.27
N MET A 307 12.53 10.21 22.53
CA MET A 307 11.20 10.31 23.11
C MET A 307 11.12 11.58 23.96
N PRO A 308 10.17 12.51 23.69
CA PRO A 308 9.98 13.65 24.56
C PRO A 308 9.63 13.20 25.97
N LYS A 309 10.23 13.81 26.98
CA LYS A 309 9.87 13.53 28.37
C LYS A 309 8.45 14.03 28.61
N TYR A 310 7.54 13.13 28.95
CA TYR A 310 6.22 13.49 29.40
C TYR A 310 6.34 14.15 30.79
N SER A 311 6.10 15.44 30.87
CA SER A 311 6.18 16.20 32.12
C SER A 311 4.85 16.18 32.85
N GLY A 312 4.04 15.21 32.88
CA GLY A 312 2.86 15.02 33.76
C GLY A 312 1.88 16.18 33.99
N ALA A 313 2.20 17.36 33.50
CA ALA A 313 1.50 18.62 33.73
C ALA A 313 1.01 19.18 32.37
N GLY A 314 0.14 18.49 31.65
CA GLY A 314 -0.76 19.07 30.65
C GLY A 314 -0.20 20.00 29.55
N GLU A 315 1.10 20.18 29.43
CA GLU A 315 1.74 20.95 28.37
C GLU A 315 2.46 20.00 27.41
N LEU A 316 1.88 19.83 26.25
CA LEU A 316 2.53 19.26 25.05
C LEU A 316 3.20 20.39 24.29
#